data_74fbf12a3631c9f5ec50840a39e2d10e
#
_entry.id   74fbf12a3631c9f5ec50840a39e2d10e
#
_cell.length_a   1.000
_cell.length_b   1.000
_cell.length_c   1.000
_cell.angle_alpha   90.00
_cell.angle_beta   90.00
_cell.angle_gamma   90.00
#
_symmetry.space_group_name_H-M   'P 1'
#
loop_
_entity.id
_entity.type
_entity.pdbx_description
1 polymer ?
#
loop_
_entity_poly.entity_id
_entity_poly.type
_entity_poly.pdbx_seq_one_letter_code
_entity_poly.pdbx_strand_id
1 'polypeptide(L)'
;MPSSLSGWRLGVLLALALSSVAHAAPDWSQLADAQTVEVISTEEDGGSRLTTVWIVVLDDQAYIRTSGTTWGDNVEREGKLRLRVPAGEYALRAEKVLSAAEVERVVAAFREKYGTSDVMAGLFRFGERRVFRLVE
;
A
#
# COMPACT_ATOMS: atom_id res chain seq x y z
N MET A 1 10.57 39.20 56.30
CA MET A 1 11.18 39.02 54.99
C MET A 1 10.39 37.97 54.24
N PRO A 2 9.51 38.36 53.40
CA PRO A 2 8.82 37.34 52.63
C PRO A 2 9.75 36.85 51.56
N SER A 3 10.29 35.70 51.72
CA SER A 3 10.85 34.98 50.59
C SER A 3 9.70 34.62 49.70
N SER A 4 9.51 35.33 48.62
CA SER A 4 8.63 34.92 47.60
C SER A 4 9.22 33.68 46.98
N LEU A 5 8.85 32.56 47.46
CA LEU A 5 8.95 31.34 46.70
C LEU A 5 7.95 31.44 45.58
N SER A 6 8.35 32.16 44.56
CA SER A 6 7.71 32.03 43.30
C SER A 6 7.82 30.56 42.93
N GLY A 7 6.75 29.85 43.10
CA GLY A 7 6.67 28.49 42.67
C GLY A 7 6.90 28.48 41.15
N TRP A 8 8.08 28.18 40.80
CA TRP A 8 8.36 27.73 39.45
C TRP A 8 7.70 26.39 39.31
N ARG A 9 6.42 26.47 39.06
CA ARG A 9 5.77 25.34 38.42
C ARG A 9 6.31 25.32 37.02
N LEU A 10 7.44 24.66 36.90
CA LEU A 10 7.79 24.07 35.64
C LEU A 10 6.65 23.15 35.27
N GLY A 11 5.69 23.72 34.57
CA GLY A 11 4.81 22.92 33.79
C GLY A 11 5.70 22.16 32.84
N VAL A 12 5.98 20.93 33.19
CA VAL A 12 6.47 19.99 32.21
C VAL A 12 5.36 19.95 31.20
N LEU A 13 5.46 20.79 30.19
CA LEU A 13 4.79 20.51 28.92
C LEU A 13 5.38 19.21 28.47
N LEU A 14 4.74 18.14 28.92
CA LEU A 14 4.84 16.90 28.21
C LEU A 14 4.24 17.22 26.83
N ALA A 15 5.08 17.67 25.94
CA ALA A 15 4.80 17.55 24.54
C ALA A 15 4.70 16.06 24.30
N LEU A 16 3.53 15.51 24.48
CA LEU A 16 3.15 14.33 23.77
C LEU A 16 3.38 14.70 22.31
N ALA A 17 4.57 14.40 21.84
CA ALA A 17 4.74 14.18 20.45
C ALA A 17 3.79 13.01 20.17
N LEU A 18 2.53 13.33 19.92
CA LEU A 18 1.72 12.50 19.10
C LEU A 18 2.52 12.39 17.83
N SER A 19 3.35 11.34 17.77
CA SER A 19 3.69 10.80 16.49
C SER A 19 2.33 10.43 15.93
N SER A 20 1.67 11.41 15.33
CA SER A 20 0.66 11.13 14.37
C SER A 20 1.38 10.19 13.44
N VAL A 21 1.02 8.91 13.51
CA VAL A 21 1.23 8.02 12.39
C VAL A 21 0.47 8.74 11.29
N ALA A 22 1.16 9.68 10.64
CA ALA A 22 0.63 10.28 9.46
C ALA A 22 0.38 9.09 8.56
N HIS A 23 -0.88 8.81 8.27
CA HIS A 23 -1.28 7.85 7.27
C HIS A 23 -0.94 8.45 5.89
N ALA A 24 0.30 8.97 5.79
CA ALA A 24 0.81 9.43 4.54
C ALA A 24 1.05 8.19 3.69
N ALA A 25 0.59 8.23 2.45
CA ALA A 25 1.03 7.29 1.45
C ALA A 25 2.55 7.33 1.35
N PRO A 26 3.18 6.22 0.97
CA PRO A 26 4.59 6.25 0.60
C PRO A 26 4.80 7.26 -0.51
N ASP A 27 6.04 7.74 -0.65
CA ASP A 27 6.43 8.48 -1.83
C ASP A 27 6.37 7.52 -3.05
N TRP A 28 5.30 7.63 -3.82
CA TRP A 28 5.07 6.76 -4.97
C TRP A 28 6.20 6.86 -6.01
N SER A 29 6.83 8.04 -6.13
CA SER A 29 7.94 8.21 -7.06
C SER A 29 9.13 7.32 -6.74
N GLN A 30 9.37 7.04 -5.46
CA GLN A 30 10.41 6.11 -5.02
C GLN A 30 10.06 4.66 -5.31
N LEU A 31 8.79 4.33 -5.38
CA LEU A 31 8.32 2.99 -5.68
C LEU A 31 8.19 2.70 -7.17
N ALA A 32 8.27 3.71 -8.02
CA ALA A 32 8.20 3.54 -9.47
C ALA A 32 9.30 2.60 -9.99
N ASP A 33 10.47 2.63 -9.38
CA ASP A 33 11.62 1.78 -9.75
C ASP A 33 11.74 0.51 -8.91
N ALA A 34 10.90 0.33 -7.89
CA ALA A 34 10.89 -0.88 -7.08
C ALA A 34 10.43 -2.08 -7.90
N GLN A 35 11.20 -3.18 -7.83
CA GLN A 35 10.84 -4.40 -8.55
C GLN A 35 9.67 -5.12 -7.89
N THR A 36 9.66 -5.15 -6.57
CA THR A 36 8.62 -5.78 -5.79
C THR A 36 8.32 -4.97 -4.54
N VAL A 37 7.12 -5.19 -4.02
CA VAL A 37 6.69 -4.72 -2.70
C VAL A 37 6.04 -5.86 -1.95
N GLU A 38 5.89 -5.74 -0.64
CA GLU A 38 5.18 -6.72 0.16
C GLU A 38 3.79 -6.20 0.52
N VAL A 39 2.80 -7.02 0.27
CA VAL A 39 1.40 -6.78 0.67
C VAL A 39 1.07 -7.65 1.86
N ILE A 40 0.51 -7.03 2.90
CA ILE A 40 -0.04 -7.73 4.04
C ILE A 40 -1.56 -7.62 3.95
N SER A 41 -2.20 -8.74 3.67
CA SER A 41 -3.66 -8.84 3.60
C SER A 41 -4.22 -9.56 4.81
N THR A 42 -5.50 -9.34 5.10
CA THR A 42 -6.20 -9.98 6.22
C THR A 42 -6.96 -11.20 5.73
N GLU A 43 -6.63 -12.35 6.29
CA GLU A 43 -7.30 -13.63 6.04
C GLU A 43 -8.74 -13.61 6.60
N GLU A 44 -9.57 -14.55 6.16
CA GLU A 44 -10.95 -14.69 6.66
C GLU A 44 -11.01 -14.92 8.16
N ASP A 45 -10.03 -15.64 8.70
CA ASP A 45 -9.93 -15.90 10.15
C ASP A 45 -9.35 -14.74 10.96
N GLY A 46 -9.02 -13.61 10.32
CA GLY A 46 -8.41 -12.45 10.93
C GLY A 46 -6.87 -12.48 10.98
N GLY A 47 -6.25 -13.55 10.55
CA GLY A 47 -4.79 -13.64 10.43
C GLY A 47 -4.23 -12.75 9.32
N SER A 48 -2.93 -12.64 9.27
CA SER A 48 -2.22 -11.86 8.25
C SER A 48 -1.53 -12.76 7.24
N ARG A 49 -1.59 -12.36 5.97
CA ARG A 49 -0.85 -13.00 4.88
C ARG A 49 0.11 -12.01 4.25
N LEU A 50 1.38 -12.37 4.23
CA LEU A 50 2.43 -11.60 3.55
C LEU A 50 2.64 -12.17 2.15
N THR A 51 2.59 -11.30 1.14
CA THR A 51 2.78 -11.69 -0.26
C THR A 51 3.67 -10.69 -0.97
N THR A 52 4.68 -11.15 -1.67
CA THR A 52 5.51 -10.32 -2.55
C THR A 52 4.79 -10.13 -3.89
N VAL A 53 4.60 -8.88 -4.29
CA VAL A 53 3.87 -8.54 -5.50
C VAL A 53 4.60 -7.52 -6.35
N TRP A 54 4.22 -7.42 -7.60
CA TRP A 54 4.68 -6.38 -8.52
C TRP A 54 3.84 -5.13 -8.36
N ILE A 55 4.43 -3.98 -8.66
CA ILE A 55 3.81 -2.67 -8.53
C ILE A 55 4.15 -1.80 -9.73
N VAL A 56 3.21 -0.99 -10.18
CA VAL A 56 3.46 0.11 -11.11
C VAL A 56 2.94 1.41 -10.55
N VAL A 57 3.56 2.49 -10.95
CA VAL A 57 3.14 3.85 -10.62
C VAL A 57 2.88 4.59 -11.91
N LEU A 58 1.65 5.09 -12.06
CA LEU A 58 1.20 5.89 -13.19
C LEU A 58 0.58 7.17 -12.67
N ASP A 59 1.02 8.32 -13.17
CA ASP A 59 0.46 9.62 -12.79
C ASP A 59 0.34 9.80 -11.27
N ASP A 60 1.41 9.45 -10.54
CA ASP A 60 1.47 9.51 -9.09
C ASP A 60 0.46 8.59 -8.38
N GLN A 61 -0.03 7.57 -9.08
CA GLN A 61 -0.97 6.58 -8.56
C GLN A 61 -0.34 5.20 -8.62
N ALA A 62 -0.32 4.49 -7.50
CA ALA A 62 0.19 3.13 -7.44
C ALA A 62 -0.90 2.10 -7.72
N TYR A 63 -0.52 1.06 -8.45
CA TYR A 63 -1.38 -0.06 -8.79
C TYR A 63 -0.68 -1.39 -8.54
N ILE A 64 -1.42 -2.33 -8.01
CA ILE A 64 -1.05 -3.74 -7.94
C ILE A 64 -2.10 -4.55 -8.69
N ARG A 65 -1.75 -5.76 -9.07
CA ARG A 65 -2.65 -6.62 -9.82
C ARG A 65 -2.49 -8.08 -9.42
N THR A 66 -3.54 -8.81 -9.65
CA THR A 66 -3.57 -10.25 -9.45
C THR A 66 -4.62 -10.90 -10.34
N SER A 67 -4.64 -12.20 -10.32
CA SER A 67 -5.72 -13.04 -10.85
C SER A 67 -6.46 -13.70 -9.68
N GLY A 68 -6.88 -14.94 -9.81
CA GLY A 68 -7.56 -15.69 -8.75
C GLY A 68 -6.62 -16.15 -7.64
N THR A 69 -6.14 -15.24 -6.83
CA THR A 69 -5.22 -15.53 -5.73
C THR A 69 -5.89 -15.30 -4.37
N THR A 70 -5.38 -15.97 -3.34
CA THR A 70 -5.89 -15.82 -1.96
C THR A 70 -5.71 -14.40 -1.44
N TRP A 71 -4.54 -13.80 -1.66
CA TRP A 71 -4.31 -12.42 -1.21
C TRP A 71 -5.21 -11.43 -1.95
N GLY A 72 -5.48 -11.66 -3.23
CA GLY A 72 -6.41 -10.84 -4.01
C GLY A 72 -7.84 -10.94 -3.48
N ASP A 73 -8.29 -12.13 -3.10
CA ASP A 73 -9.59 -12.33 -2.46
C ASP A 73 -9.68 -11.60 -1.12
N ASN A 74 -8.62 -11.66 -0.32
CA ASN A 74 -8.54 -10.94 0.94
C ASN A 74 -8.65 -9.42 0.74
N VAL A 75 -7.89 -8.87 -0.19
CA VAL A 75 -7.88 -7.44 -0.48
C VAL A 75 -9.23 -6.98 -1.00
N GLU A 76 -9.85 -7.73 -1.90
CA GLU A 76 -11.17 -7.39 -2.45
C GLU A 76 -12.25 -7.42 -1.36
N ARG A 77 -12.23 -8.41 -0.47
CA ARG A 77 -13.17 -8.51 0.64
C ARG A 77 -13.02 -7.37 1.64
N GLU A 78 -11.79 -7.05 2.01
CA GLU A 78 -11.50 -6.04 3.04
C GLU A 78 -11.47 -4.62 2.50
N GLY A 79 -11.20 -4.42 1.22
CA GLY A 79 -11.02 -3.10 0.61
C GLY A 79 -9.79 -2.36 1.10
N LYS A 80 -8.88 -3.02 1.77
CA LYS A 80 -7.68 -2.46 2.38
C LYS A 80 -6.56 -3.49 2.50
N LEU A 81 -5.35 -2.97 2.66
CA LEU A 81 -4.15 -3.76 2.90
C LEU A 81 -3.12 -2.92 3.65
N ARG A 82 -2.04 -3.54 4.07
CA ARG A 82 -0.83 -2.84 4.47
C ARG A 82 0.25 -3.09 3.41
N LEU A 83 0.93 -2.03 3.04
CA LEU A 83 2.05 -2.10 2.10
C LEU A 83 3.35 -1.98 2.90
N ARG A 84 4.21 -2.96 2.77
CA ARG A 84 5.54 -2.94 3.37
C ARG A 84 6.57 -2.64 2.30
N VAL A 85 7.33 -1.59 2.51
CA VAL A 85 8.42 -1.13 1.67
C VAL A 85 9.63 -0.81 2.56
N PRO A 86 10.84 -0.59 2.00
CA PRO A 86 12.01 -0.30 2.84
C PRO A 86 11.82 0.87 3.81
N ALA A 87 11.05 1.88 3.42
CA ALA A 87 10.77 3.05 4.25
C ALA A 87 9.81 2.78 5.42
N GLY A 88 9.05 1.68 5.40
CA GLY A 88 8.11 1.32 6.46
C GLY A 88 6.84 0.62 5.97
N GLU A 89 5.85 0.54 6.83
CA GLU A 89 4.52 -0.01 6.54
C GLU A 89 3.48 1.11 6.44
N TYR A 90 2.59 0.98 5.47
CA TYR A 90 1.54 1.94 5.22
C TYR A 90 0.19 1.24 5.15
N ALA A 91 -0.78 1.69 5.94
CA ALA A 91 -2.15 1.23 5.85
C ALA A 91 -2.85 1.98 4.71
N LEU A 92 -3.30 1.25 3.71
CA LEU A 92 -3.86 1.82 2.49
C LEU A 92 -5.21 1.18 2.18
N ARG A 93 -6.09 1.95 1.56
CA ARG A 93 -7.26 1.39 0.89
C ARG A 93 -6.84 0.80 -0.46
N ALA A 94 -7.52 -0.25 -0.85
CA ALA A 94 -7.32 -0.88 -2.14
C ALA A 94 -8.64 -0.83 -2.90
N GLU A 95 -8.70 0.03 -3.90
CA GLU A 95 -9.89 0.20 -4.74
C GLU A 95 -9.76 -0.65 -5.99
N LYS A 96 -10.71 -1.56 -6.19
CA LYS A 96 -10.77 -2.34 -7.43
C LYS A 96 -11.06 -1.42 -8.60
N VAL A 97 -10.22 -1.45 -9.61
CA VAL A 97 -10.41 -0.66 -10.83
C VAL A 97 -11.47 -1.33 -11.69
N LEU A 98 -12.56 -0.63 -11.94
CA LEU A 98 -13.70 -1.14 -12.72
C LEU A 98 -13.70 -0.67 -14.19
N SER A 99 -13.02 0.44 -14.50
CA SER A 99 -12.91 0.96 -15.84
C SER A 99 -12.01 0.08 -16.71
N ALA A 100 -12.56 -0.48 -17.78
CA ALA A 100 -11.79 -1.28 -18.73
C ALA A 100 -10.62 -0.49 -19.34
N ALA A 101 -10.81 0.78 -19.64
CA ALA A 101 -9.76 1.64 -20.18
C ALA A 101 -8.62 1.83 -19.18
N GLU A 102 -8.93 2.03 -17.90
CA GLU A 102 -7.92 2.16 -16.85
C GLU A 102 -7.18 0.82 -16.62
N VAL A 103 -7.89 -0.29 -16.60
CA VAL A 103 -7.28 -1.63 -16.52
C VAL A 103 -6.28 -1.84 -17.65
N GLU A 104 -6.65 -1.54 -18.88
CA GLU A 104 -5.75 -1.69 -20.04
C GLU A 104 -4.52 -0.80 -19.94
N ARG A 105 -4.66 0.42 -19.44
CA ARG A 105 -3.55 1.33 -19.20
C ARG A 105 -2.58 0.79 -18.16
N VAL A 106 -3.10 0.25 -17.06
CA VAL A 106 -2.30 -0.36 -16.00
C VAL A 106 -1.61 -1.63 -16.49
N VAL A 107 -2.30 -2.48 -17.23
CA VAL A 107 -1.72 -3.69 -17.83
C VAL A 107 -0.57 -3.33 -18.78
N ALA A 108 -0.73 -2.31 -19.59
CA ALA A 108 0.33 -1.82 -20.47
C ALA A 108 1.56 -1.34 -19.68
N ALA A 109 1.35 -0.66 -18.55
CA ALA A 109 2.42 -0.23 -17.66
C ALA A 109 3.17 -1.40 -17.03
N PHE A 110 2.49 -2.46 -16.65
CA PHE A 110 3.13 -3.69 -16.18
C PHE A 110 3.98 -4.34 -17.25
N ARG A 111 3.49 -4.41 -18.49
CA ARG A 111 4.27 -4.93 -19.61
C ARG A 111 5.52 -4.11 -19.90
N GLU A 112 5.40 -2.80 -19.84
CA GLU A 112 6.53 -1.89 -20.05
C GLU A 112 7.61 -2.08 -18.98
N LYS A 113 7.20 -2.17 -17.71
CA LYS A 113 8.11 -2.29 -16.58
C LYS A 113 8.76 -3.68 -16.47
N TYR A 114 7.96 -4.73 -16.62
CA TYR A 114 8.39 -6.12 -16.35
C TYR A 114 8.63 -6.95 -17.61
N GLY A 115 8.29 -6.42 -18.76
CA GLY A 115 8.43 -7.11 -20.04
C GLY A 115 7.32 -8.15 -20.26
N THR A 116 7.48 -8.91 -21.35
CA THR A 116 6.56 -9.99 -21.75
C THR A 116 7.12 -11.36 -21.37
N SER A 117 7.63 -11.50 -20.14
CA SER A 117 8.15 -12.78 -19.68
C SER A 117 7.03 -13.82 -19.55
N ASP A 118 7.37 -15.11 -19.61
CA ASP A 118 6.43 -16.21 -19.40
C ASP A 118 5.69 -16.11 -18.08
N VAL A 119 6.29 -15.48 -17.07
CA VAL A 119 5.67 -15.17 -15.78
C VAL A 119 4.49 -14.20 -15.95
N MET A 120 4.64 -13.17 -16.80
CA MET A 120 3.55 -12.27 -17.14
C MET A 120 2.40 -12.98 -17.86
N ALA A 121 2.73 -13.86 -18.81
CA ALA A 121 1.73 -14.68 -19.50
C ALA A 121 0.98 -15.60 -18.53
N GLY A 122 1.65 -16.15 -17.52
CA GLY A 122 1.05 -16.98 -16.48
C GLY A 122 0.06 -16.22 -15.60
N LEU A 123 0.30 -14.95 -15.30
CA LEU A 123 -0.61 -14.11 -14.52
C LEU A 123 -1.94 -13.82 -15.24
N PHE A 124 -1.99 -14.01 -16.56
CA PHE A 124 -3.18 -13.77 -17.37
C PHE A 124 -3.97 -15.02 -17.73
N ARG A 125 -3.45 -16.21 -17.47
CA ARG A 125 -4.03 -17.45 -17.94
C ARG A 125 -5.18 -18.00 -17.11
N PHE A 126 -5.25 -17.60 -15.84
CA PHE A 126 -6.18 -18.22 -14.89
C PHE A 126 -6.95 -17.14 -14.13
N GLY A 127 -8.22 -17.02 -14.48
CA GLY A 127 -9.16 -16.20 -13.77
C GLY A 127 -9.23 -14.75 -14.22
N GLU A 128 -10.09 -14.02 -13.56
CA GLU A 128 -10.37 -12.62 -13.81
C GLU A 128 -9.16 -11.75 -13.43
N ARG A 129 -8.79 -10.84 -14.31
CA ARG A 129 -7.78 -9.83 -13.99
C ARG A 129 -8.34 -8.87 -12.96
N ARG A 130 -7.65 -8.73 -11.85
CA ARG A 130 -7.98 -7.74 -10.83
C ARG A 130 -6.86 -6.73 -10.68
N VAL A 131 -7.21 -5.46 -10.83
CA VAL A 131 -6.31 -4.34 -10.63
C VAL A 131 -6.83 -3.53 -9.45
N PHE A 132 -5.95 -3.22 -8.51
CA PHE A 132 -6.26 -2.40 -7.35
C PHE A 132 -5.46 -1.11 -7.40
N ARG A 133 -6.15 0.01 -7.22
CA ARG A 133 -5.54 1.31 -6.97
C ARG A 133 -5.29 1.45 -5.48
N LEU A 134 -4.07 1.81 -5.11
CA LEU A 134 -3.69 2.02 -3.71
C LEU A 134 -3.89 3.49 -3.34
N VAL A 135 -4.70 3.75 -2.33
CA VAL A 135 -5.05 5.11 -1.89
C VAL A 135 -4.91 5.24 -0.37
N GLU A 136 -4.69 6.47 0.10
CA GLU A 136 -4.63 6.80 1.53
C GLU A 136 -5.93 6.52 2.26
#